data_49245b7126f7651bd60214703bccf9ed
#
_entry.id   49245b7126f7651bd60214703bccf9ed
#
_cell.length_a   1.000
_cell.length_b   1.000
_cell.length_c   1.000
_cell.angle_alpha   90.00
_cell.angle_beta   90.00
_cell.angle_gamma   90.00
#
_symmetry.space_group_name_H-M   'P 1'
#
loop_
_entity.id
_entity.type
_entity.pdbx_description
1 polymer ?
#
loop_
_entity_poly.entity_id
_entity_poly.type
_entity_poly.pdbx_seq_one_letter_code
_entity_poly.pdbx_strand_id
1 'polypeptide(L)'
;MKKLSLLLVLLICGGFVQAQISTNIYWVQFTDKNNSPYSINSPEEFLSPKAMERRVRLGIEIDEYDIPVNPQYLQAVADCGAELVNPSKWLNGVSIYTESQSVVAAVNALEFVESVRNCPNYPEAQRNKEIWLANEMKQSERPVVCRDFYGGAHDQVFQLKVNELHDMGYNGDGVVIAVLDGGFISTPNCHCFDAMREEGRLLGVRSFVHGVSDVYSQSTHGTSCLSTMAAYDPNNMVGTAYKASYYLLHTEDGRSESIVEEYNWVSGAEYADSLGVDICTTSLGYIEFSESPQYNHTFAHFDGHTAPMTVGAEIAVSRGMICLNAAGNEGAGTCTLGIPADAEHVITVGAVNSSGQRAWFSSVGPTYDGRVKPDVMAMGEGTYVASGYIGAWEYYNGNGTSFATPVMAGAVACLRQARPNASVQEIFDAIRAAGNNANNPDSYNGYGIPDFTAALQMLDTADLAFDKNEIVNVFPNPSKGKVNVILKEGVAVDVVTLYDIAGKVLYNSNNINELETVLNKLDSGVYTIKVVSANGSQTKKLVVTR
;
A
#
# COMPACT_ATOMS: atom_id res chain seq x y z
N MET A 1 -67.05 13.08 -56.63
CA MET A 1 -66.63 13.90 -55.50
C MET A 1 -65.58 13.15 -54.72
N LYS A 2 -64.31 13.42 -55.00
CA LYS A 2 -63.15 12.78 -54.31
C LYS A 2 -62.74 13.63 -53.13
N LYS A 3 -62.79 13.12 -51.92
CA LYS A 3 -62.29 13.78 -50.73
C LYS A 3 -60.78 13.56 -50.65
N LEU A 4 -60.03 14.65 -50.72
CA LEU A 4 -58.60 14.70 -50.55
C LEU A 4 -58.33 14.82 -49.01
N SER A 5 -57.76 13.77 -48.42
CA SER A 5 -57.34 13.79 -47.03
C SER A 5 -55.90 14.30 -46.96
N LEU A 6 -55.72 15.48 -46.38
CA LEU A 6 -54.40 16.10 -46.13
C LEU A 6 -53.81 15.44 -44.87
N LEU A 7 -52.75 14.64 -45.05
CA LEU A 7 -51.99 14.04 -43.92
C LEU A 7 -50.94 15.04 -43.47
N LEU A 8 -51.17 15.66 -42.33
CA LEU A 8 -50.22 16.57 -41.68
C LEU A 8 -49.16 15.75 -40.96
N VAL A 9 -47.97 15.64 -41.55
CA VAL A 9 -46.80 15.01 -40.88
C VAL A 9 -46.17 16.04 -39.93
N LEU A 10 -46.45 15.91 -38.66
CA LEU A 10 -45.70 16.61 -37.61
C LEU A 10 -44.29 15.99 -37.50
N LEU A 11 -43.29 16.66 -38.06
CA LEU A 11 -41.89 16.40 -37.69
C LEU A 11 -41.69 16.87 -36.25
N ILE A 12 -41.72 15.96 -35.31
CA ILE A 12 -41.19 16.16 -33.97
C ILE A 12 -39.67 16.10 -34.13
N CYS A 13 -39.05 17.29 -34.26
CA CYS A 13 -37.62 17.42 -33.95
C CYS A 13 -37.42 17.17 -32.45
N GLY A 14 -37.26 15.92 -32.11
CA GLY A 14 -36.70 15.56 -30.82
C GLY A 14 -35.28 16.08 -30.76
N GLY A 15 -35.09 17.27 -30.22
CA GLY A 15 -33.79 17.70 -29.79
C GLY A 15 -33.36 16.69 -28.70
N PHE A 16 -32.37 15.90 -29.03
CA PHE A 16 -31.60 15.24 -27.99
C PHE A 16 -30.98 16.38 -27.18
N VAL A 17 -31.56 16.67 -26.02
CA VAL A 17 -30.84 17.40 -24.98
C VAL A 17 -29.73 16.42 -24.59
N GLN A 18 -28.57 16.55 -25.21
CA GLN A 18 -27.36 16.04 -24.62
C GLN A 18 -27.30 16.71 -23.25
N ALA A 19 -27.50 15.91 -22.19
CA ALA A 19 -27.23 16.36 -20.85
C ALA A 19 -25.82 16.94 -20.91
N GLN A 20 -25.72 18.24 -20.66
CA GLN A 20 -24.45 18.94 -20.70
C GLN A 20 -23.61 18.37 -19.58
N ILE A 21 -22.58 17.63 -19.95
CA ILE A 21 -21.61 17.04 -19.06
C ILE A 21 -21.06 18.16 -18.20
N SER A 22 -21.43 18.16 -16.93
CA SER A 22 -20.96 19.12 -15.95
C SER A 22 -19.54 18.73 -15.54
N THR A 23 -18.55 19.30 -16.23
CA THR A 23 -17.13 19.09 -15.96
C THR A 23 -16.71 20.07 -14.88
N ASN A 24 -16.84 19.71 -13.62
CA ASN A 24 -16.71 20.66 -12.51
C ASN A 24 -15.46 20.44 -11.67
N ILE A 25 -14.71 19.34 -11.90
CA ILE A 25 -13.45 19.07 -11.20
C ILE A 25 -12.28 19.23 -12.15
N TYR A 26 -11.23 19.90 -11.67
CA TYR A 26 -10.02 20.17 -12.43
C TYR A 26 -8.81 19.87 -11.57
N TRP A 27 -7.76 19.32 -12.17
CA TRP A 27 -6.43 19.26 -11.59
C TRP A 27 -5.63 20.49 -11.99
N VAL A 28 -5.11 21.21 -11.02
CA VAL A 28 -4.23 22.38 -11.19
C VAL A 28 -2.83 21.97 -10.84
N GLN A 29 -1.92 21.94 -11.83
CA GLN A 29 -0.51 21.66 -11.66
C GLN A 29 0.24 22.96 -11.36
N PHE A 30 1.08 22.95 -10.32
CA PHE A 30 1.95 24.09 -10.01
C PHE A 30 3.37 23.88 -10.55
N THR A 31 4.06 24.99 -10.88
CA THR A 31 5.42 24.97 -11.41
C THR A 31 6.46 24.55 -10.37
N ASP A 32 6.26 24.95 -9.11
CA ASP A 32 7.23 24.78 -8.04
C ASP A 32 6.58 24.92 -6.64
N LYS A 33 7.40 24.87 -5.59
CA LYS A 33 7.01 25.17 -4.19
C LYS A 33 7.74 26.39 -3.64
N ASN A 34 8.22 27.29 -4.50
CA ASN A 34 9.05 28.44 -4.12
C ASN A 34 8.33 29.31 -3.08
N ASN A 35 9.14 29.91 -2.18
CA ASN A 35 8.66 30.77 -1.10
C ASN A 35 7.63 30.09 -0.17
N SER A 36 7.61 28.76 -0.10
CA SER A 36 6.83 28.04 0.90
C SER A 36 7.28 28.43 2.31
N PRO A 37 6.35 28.60 3.27
CA PRO A 37 6.72 28.81 4.67
C PRO A 37 7.28 27.53 5.32
N TYR A 38 7.08 26.36 4.72
CA TYR A 38 7.57 25.09 5.24
C TYR A 38 9.02 24.82 4.84
N SER A 39 9.76 24.13 5.71
CA SER A 39 11.17 23.81 5.51
C SER A 39 11.46 22.35 5.87
N ILE A 40 12.34 21.70 5.09
CA ILE A 40 12.86 20.36 5.43
C ILE A 40 13.57 20.31 6.80
N ASN A 41 13.97 21.47 7.34
CA ASN A 41 14.61 21.58 8.65
C ASN A 41 13.61 21.63 9.82
N SER A 42 12.30 21.70 9.53
CA SER A 42 11.21 21.73 10.52
C SER A 42 10.10 20.73 10.13
N PRO A 43 10.44 19.43 9.94
CA PRO A 43 9.49 18.45 9.43
C PRO A 43 8.33 18.17 10.39
N GLU A 44 8.46 18.48 11.68
CA GLU A 44 7.42 18.37 12.69
C GLU A 44 6.19 19.25 12.42
N GLU A 45 6.31 20.24 11.53
CA GLU A 45 5.19 21.10 11.12
C GLU A 45 4.22 20.38 10.17
N PHE A 46 4.65 19.30 9.49
CA PHE A 46 3.86 18.61 8.48
C PHE A 46 3.94 17.07 8.52
N LEU A 47 4.82 16.50 9.33
CA LEU A 47 4.91 15.06 9.57
C LEU A 47 4.61 14.76 11.04
N SER A 48 3.84 13.69 11.28
CA SER A 48 3.61 13.18 12.63
C SER A 48 4.90 12.63 13.25
N PRO A 49 4.98 12.53 14.59
CA PRO A 49 6.10 11.87 15.26
C PRO A 49 6.38 10.46 14.73
N LYS A 50 5.33 9.69 14.41
CA LYS A 50 5.44 8.32 13.86
C LYS A 50 6.00 8.33 12.43
N ALA A 51 5.63 9.32 11.61
CA ALA A 51 6.19 9.48 10.26
C ALA A 51 7.69 9.81 10.34
N MET A 52 8.09 10.72 11.22
CA MET A 52 9.50 11.04 11.45
C MET A 52 10.28 9.84 11.98
N GLU A 53 9.72 9.09 12.94
CA GLU A 53 10.32 7.85 13.45
C GLU A 53 10.55 6.83 12.32
N ARG A 54 9.58 6.65 11.40
CA ARG A 54 9.73 5.79 10.23
C ARG A 54 10.88 6.24 9.34
N ARG A 55 11.00 7.57 9.02
CA ARG A 55 12.12 8.12 8.25
C ARG A 55 13.45 7.79 8.89
N VAL A 56 13.60 8.08 10.20
CA VAL A 56 14.83 7.81 10.95
C VAL A 56 15.14 6.32 10.99
N ARG A 57 14.16 5.48 11.30
CA ARG A 57 14.30 4.03 11.42
C ARG A 57 14.77 3.39 10.12
N LEU A 58 14.30 3.87 8.98
CA LEU A 58 14.62 3.34 7.65
C LEU A 58 15.75 4.13 6.94
N GLY A 59 16.34 5.14 7.59
CA GLY A 59 17.40 5.95 7.00
C GLY A 59 16.96 6.81 5.81
N ILE A 60 15.69 7.24 5.78
CA ILE A 60 15.11 8.03 4.70
C ILE A 60 15.24 9.52 5.04
N GLU A 61 15.85 10.28 4.15
CA GLU A 61 16.00 11.73 4.30
C GLU A 61 14.67 12.45 4.05
N ILE A 62 14.49 13.57 4.76
CA ILE A 62 13.39 14.51 4.47
C ILE A 62 13.78 15.35 3.27
N ASP A 63 12.93 15.42 2.26
CA ASP A 63 13.19 16.13 1.02
C ASP A 63 11.99 16.96 0.53
N GLU A 64 12.03 17.44 -0.70
CA GLU A 64 11.00 18.29 -1.30
C GLU A 64 9.62 17.61 -1.44
N TYR A 65 9.58 16.27 -1.53
CA TYR A 65 8.32 15.52 -1.57
C TYR A 65 7.60 15.54 -0.21
N ASP A 66 8.31 15.79 0.89
CA ASP A 66 7.69 15.92 2.21
C ASP A 66 7.07 17.30 2.43
N ILE A 67 7.60 18.35 1.76
CA ILE A 67 7.11 19.73 1.89
C ILE A 67 5.69 19.86 1.33
N PRO A 68 4.71 20.38 2.11
CA PRO A 68 3.37 20.66 1.62
C PRO A 68 3.34 21.61 0.42
N VAL A 69 2.25 21.57 -0.34
CA VAL A 69 1.95 22.56 -1.36
C VAL A 69 2.01 23.96 -0.76
N ASN A 70 2.58 24.93 -1.49
CA ASN A 70 2.66 26.31 -1.02
C ASN A 70 1.27 26.88 -0.70
N PRO A 71 0.98 27.24 0.57
CA PRO A 71 -0.34 27.70 0.99
C PRO A 71 -0.74 29.02 0.32
N GLN A 72 0.22 29.85 -0.12
CA GLN A 72 -0.08 31.07 -0.85
C GLN A 72 -0.61 30.75 -2.25
N TYR A 73 -0.13 29.67 -2.89
CA TYR A 73 -0.66 29.20 -4.17
C TYR A 73 -2.09 28.69 -4.02
N LEU A 74 -2.34 27.89 -2.98
CA LEU A 74 -3.68 27.40 -2.66
C LEU A 74 -4.66 28.56 -2.42
N GLN A 75 -4.24 29.56 -1.64
CA GLN A 75 -5.07 30.75 -1.36
C GLN A 75 -5.38 31.54 -2.63
N ALA A 76 -4.39 31.77 -3.49
CA ALA A 76 -4.59 32.50 -4.74
C ALA A 76 -5.55 31.76 -5.70
N VAL A 77 -5.50 30.42 -5.74
CA VAL A 77 -6.46 29.61 -6.49
C VAL A 77 -7.88 29.75 -5.90
N ALA A 78 -8.02 29.72 -4.58
CA ALA A 78 -9.30 29.93 -3.90
C ALA A 78 -9.84 31.37 -4.13
N ASP A 79 -8.97 32.38 -4.14
CA ASP A 79 -9.34 33.78 -4.39
C ASP A 79 -9.88 34.00 -5.81
N CYS A 80 -9.54 33.13 -6.78
CA CYS A 80 -10.18 33.12 -8.10
C CYS A 80 -11.64 32.64 -8.05
N GLY A 81 -12.12 32.10 -6.92
CA GLY A 81 -13.48 31.58 -6.73
C GLY A 81 -13.60 30.07 -6.92
N ALA A 82 -12.50 29.33 -6.93
CA ALA A 82 -12.49 27.87 -6.94
C ALA A 82 -12.63 27.29 -5.52
N GLU A 83 -13.35 26.19 -5.38
CA GLU A 83 -13.32 25.36 -4.17
C GLU A 83 -12.11 24.41 -4.23
N LEU A 84 -11.25 24.44 -3.20
CA LEU A 84 -10.13 23.52 -3.11
C LEU A 84 -10.64 22.15 -2.63
N VAL A 85 -10.29 21.09 -3.35
CA VAL A 85 -10.72 19.71 -3.00
C VAL A 85 -9.60 18.97 -2.28
N ASN A 86 -8.55 18.57 -3.01
CA ASN A 86 -7.42 17.83 -2.45
C ASN A 86 -6.10 18.39 -2.96
N PRO A 87 -5.27 19.02 -2.12
CA PRO A 87 -3.89 19.33 -2.47
C PRO A 87 -3.04 18.05 -2.47
N SER A 88 -2.05 18.00 -3.36
CA SER A 88 -1.06 16.95 -3.42
C SER A 88 0.35 17.53 -3.35
N LYS A 89 1.09 17.17 -2.30
CA LYS A 89 2.50 17.55 -2.15
C LYS A 89 3.42 16.79 -3.09
N TRP A 90 3.11 15.54 -3.41
CA TRP A 90 3.92 14.69 -4.29
C TRP A 90 3.80 15.07 -5.74
N LEU A 91 2.59 15.40 -6.19
CA LEU A 91 2.34 15.86 -7.56
C LEU A 91 2.42 17.40 -7.70
N ASN A 92 2.64 18.12 -6.59
CA ASN A 92 2.73 19.58 -6.53
C ASN A 92 1.57 20.28 -7.24
N GLY A 93 0.36 20.04 -6.74
CA GLY A 93 -0.85 20.59 -7.35
C GLY A 93 -2.05 20.51 -6.42
N VAL A 94 -3.22 20.78 -6.96
CA VAL A 94 -4.49 20.70 -6.21
C VAL A 94 -5.65 20.34 -7.15
N SER A 95 -6.53 19.43 -6.73
CA SER A 95 -7.84 19.30 -7.37
C SER A 95 -8.78 20.40 -6.87
N ILE A 96 -9.52 21.01 -7.80
CA ILE A 96 -10.48 22.08 -7.52
C ILE A 96 -11.85 21.73 -8.09
N TYR A 97 -12.90 22.28 -7.46
CA TYR A 97 -14.24 22.26 -7.99
C TYR A 97 -14.69 23.68 -8.38
N THR A 98 -15.24 23.82 -9.58
CA THR A 98 -15.91 25.05 -10.03
C THR A 98 -16.81 24.78 -11.23
N GLU A 99 -17.99 25.41 -11.25
CA GLU A 99 -18.91 25.39 -12.41
C GLU A 99 -18.60 26.50 -13.44
N SER A 100 -17.67 27.40 -13.10
CA SER A 100 -17.40 28.61 -13.87
C SER A 100 -16.14 28.50 -14.73
N GLN A 101 -16.30 28.55 -16.05
CA GLN A 101 -15.17 28.61 -16.99
C GLN A 101 -14.32 29.87 -16.81
N SER A 102 -14.91 30.98 -16.30
CA SER A 102 -14.13 32.18 -16.00
C SER A 102 -13.21 32.01 -14.81
N VAL A 103 -13.60 31.19 -13.83
CA VAL A 103 -12.74 30.79 -12.71
C VAL A 103 -11.59 29.92 -13.20
N VAL A 104 -11.87 28.93 -14.05
CA VAL A 104 -10.83 28.09 -14.69
C VAL A 104 -9.82 28.93 -15.43
N ALA A 105 -10.30 29.90 -16.24
CA ALA A 105 -9.42 30.82 -16.97
C ALA A 105 -8.58 31.70 -16.02
N ALA A 106 -9.16 32.19 -14.93
CA ALA A 106 -8.44 33.00 -13.95
C ALA A 106 -7.36 32.19 -13.23
N VAL A 107 -7.65 30.93 -12.83
CA VAL A 107 -6.68 30.01 -12.20
C VAL A 107 -5.54 29.71 -13.19
N ASN A 108 -5.86 29.42 -14.45
CA ASN A 108 -4.84 29.10 -15.46
C ASN A 108 -3.96 30.31 -15.82
N ALA A 109 -4.37 31.54 -15.49
CA ALA A 109 -3.59 32.75 -15.70
C ALA A 109 -2.62 33.09 -14.55
N LEU A 110 -2.64 32.36 -13.46
CA LEU A 110 -1.70 32.55 -12.33
C LEU A 110 -0.29 32.15 -12.77
N GLU A 111 0.72 32.97 -12.47
CA GLU A 111 2.10 32.78 -12.95
C GLU A 111 2.74 31.44 -12.48
N PHE A 112 2.32 30.93 -11.34
CA PHE A 112 2.81 29.67 -10.76
C PHE A 112 1.97 28.44 -11.16
N VAL A 113 0.96 28.59 -12.03
CA VAL A 113 0.18 27.48 -12.59
C VAL A 113 0.77 27.06 -13.91
N GLU A 114 1.23 25.80 -13.96
CA GLU A 114 1.77 25.20 -15.18
C GLU A 114 0.66 24.78 -16.14
N SER A 115 -0.38 24.14 -15.59
CA SER A 115 -1.53 23.68 -16.39
C SER A 115 -2.76 23.47 -15.54
N VAL A 116 -3.93 23.53 -16.19
CA VAL A 116 -5.22 23.14 -15.62
C VAL A 116 -5.82 22.04 -16.49
N ARG A 117 -5.96 20.83 -15.91
CA ARG A 117 -6.54 19.66 -16.57
C ARG A 117 -7.97 19.50 -16.14
N ASN A 118 -8.89 19.36 -17.09
CA ASN A 118 -10.26 18.98 -16.78
C ASN A 118 -10.32 17.49 -16.37
N CYS A 119 -10.93 17.19 -15.23
CA CYS A 119 -11.16 15.84 -14.70
C CYS A 119 -12.67 15.63 -14.57
N PRO A 120 -13.38 15.29 -15.68
CA PRO A 120 -14.83 15.19 -15.68
C PRO A 120 -15.29 14.19 -14.60
N ASN A 121 -16.25 14.62 -13.81
CA ASN A 121 -16.97 13.76 -12.87
C ASN A 121 -18.47 13.99 -13.03
N TYR A 122 -19.25 12.92 -13.11
CA TYR A 122 -20.70 13.00 -13.35
C TYR A 122 -21.47 12.51 -12.12
N PRO A 123 -21.90 13.41 -11.22
CA PRO A 123 -22.59 13.03 -9.99
C PRO A 123 -23.93 12.32 -10.21
N GLU A 124 -24.52 12.40 -11.42
CA GLU A 124 -25.85 11.84 -11.71
C GLU A 124 -25.85 10.55 -12.55
N ALA A 125 -24.73 10.11 -13.06
CA ALA A 125 -24.65 8.82 -13.73
C ALA A 125 -24.69 7.72 -12.67
N GLN A 126 -25.90 7.29 -12.28
CA GLN A 126 -26.09 5.99 -11.63
C GLN A 126 -25.56 4.92 -12.58
N ARG A 127 -24.27 4.68 -12.55
CA ARG A 127 -23.70 3.55 -13.23
C ARG A 127 -23.75 2.34 -12.35
N ASN A 128 -24.06 1.26 -13.03
CA ASN A 128 -23.92 -0.11 -12.59
C ASN A 128 -22.44 -0.49 -12.32
N LYS A 129 -21.68 0.30 -11.53
CA LYS A 129 -20.47 -0.19 -10.83
C LYS A 129 -20.82 -1.41 -9.98
N GLU A 130 -22.10 -1.52 -9.57
CA GLU A 130 -22.66 -2.75 -8.99
C GLU A 130 -22.45 -4.00 -9.88
N ILE A 131 -22.29 -3.86 -11.21
CA ILE A 131 -22.01 -5.00 -12.10
C ILE A 131 -20.59 -5.55 -11.88
N TRP A 132 -19.64 -4.69 -11.63
CA TRP A 132 -18.25 -5.08 -11.32
C TRP A 132 -18.20 -5.79 -9.95
N LEU A 133 -18.81 -5.18 -8.94
CA LEU A 133 -19.00 -5.76 -7.61
C LEU A 133 -19.88 -7.02 -7.65
N ALA A 134 -20.93 -7.06 -8.50
CA ALA A 134 -21.80 -8.25 -8.64
C ALA A 134 -21.08 -9.44 -9.28
N ASN A 135 -20.08 -9.22 -10.14
CA ASN A 135 -19.22 -10.30 -10.64
C ASN A 135 -18.27 -10.85 -9.59
N GLU A 136 -17.80 -10.00 -8.67
CA GLU A 136 -17.04 -10.41 -7.48
C GLU A 136 -17.92 -11.20 -6.49
N MET A 137 -19.22 -10.89 -6.41
CA MET A 137 -20.19 -11.45 -5.47
C MET A 137 -20.88 -12.74 -5.95
N LYS A 138 -20.36 -13.48 -6.91
CA LYS A 138 -20.91 -14.81 -7.25
C LYS A 138 -20.70 -15.77 -6.09
N GLN A 139 -21.72 -15.82 -5.22
CA GLN A 139 -21.81 -16.70 -4.06
C GLN A 139 -21.63 -18.16 -4.46
N SER A 140 -20.63 -18.81 -3.90
CA SER A 140 -20.65 -20.25 -3.76
C SER A 140 -21.19 -20.57 -2.37
N GLU A 141 -22.38 -21.14 -2.31
CA GLU A 141 -22.98 -21.69 -1.08
C GLU A 141 -22.16 -22.90 -0.62
N ARG A 142 -21.02 -22.67 0.02
CA ARG A 142 -20.39 -23.72 0.83
C ARG A 142 -20.79 -23.49 2.28
N PRO A 143 -21.41 -24.47 2.94
CA PRO A 143 -21.61 -24.37 4.38
C PRO A 143 -20.23 -24.21 5.03
N VAL A 144 -20.08 -23.16 5.88
CA VAL A 144 -18.89 -22.97 6.69
C VAL A 144 -18.77 -24.16 7.62
N VAL A 145 -17.87 -25.07 7.31
CA VAL A 145 -17.44 -26.08 8.28
C VAL A 145 -16.44 -25.34 9.15
N CYS A 146 -16.85 -24.98 10.36
CA CYS A 146 -15.93 -24.48 11.38
C CYS A 146 -14.79 -25.50 11.55
N ARG A 147 -13.59 -25.16 11.06
CA ARG A 147 -12.46 -26.10 11.00
C ARG A 147 -11.47 -25.87 12.13
N ASP A 148 -11.31 -24.61 12.56
CA ASP A 148 -10.36 -24.22 13.60
C ASP A 148 -10.57 -22.74 13.99
N PHE A 149 -9.57 -22.14 14.65
CA PHE A 149 -9.54 -20.76 15.08
C PHE A 149 -9.86 -19.74 13.94
N TYR A 150 -9.48 -20.03 12.69
CA TYR A 150 -9.67 -19.13 11.54
C TYR A 150 -11.04 -19.28 10.87
N GLY A 151 -11.78 -20.32 11.16
CA GLY A 151 -13.10 -20.58 10.58
C GLY A 151 -13.06 -20.66 9.06
N GLY A 152 -13.91 -19.86 8.38
CA GLY A 152 -13.96 -19.83 6.91
C GLY A 152 -12.70 -19.22 6.26
N ALA A 153 -11.93 -18.44 6.99
CA ALA A 153 -10.68 -17.85 6.50
C ALA A 153 -9.47 -18.81 6.52
N HIS A 154 -9.66 -20.06 6.95
CA HIS A 154 -8.59 -21.05 7.08
C HIS A 154 -7.69 -21.13 5.85
N ASP A 155 -8.28 -21.41 4.68
CA ASP A 155 -7.50 -21.69 3.47
C ASP A 155 -6.63 -20.47 3.04
N GLN A 156 -7.17 -19.25 3.12
CA GLN A 156 -6.45 -18.03 2.74
C GLN A 156 -5.31 -17.68 3.69
N VAL A 157 -5.43 -18.03 4.98
CA VAL A 157 -4.38 -17.81 5.98
C VAL A 157 -3.28 -18.88 5.87
N PHE A 158 -3.66 -20.15 5.74
CA PHE A 158 -2.73 -21.28 5.67
C PHE A 158 -1.96 -21.35 4.35
N GLN A 159 -2.56 -20.89 3.25
CA GLN A 159 -1.90 -20.89 1.95
C GLN A 159 -0.61 -20.06 1.96
N LEU A 160 -0.58 -18.97 2.71
CA LEU A 160 0.59 -18.11 2.90
C LEU A 160 1.42 -18.48 4.15
N LYS A 161 1.02 -19.49 4.92
CA LYS A 161 1.59 -19.86 6.24
C LYS A 161 1.59 -18.75 7.30
N VAL A 162 0.61 -17.84 7.20
CA VAL A 162 0.46 -16.78 8.20
C VAL A 162 0.10 -17.33 9.59
N ASN A 163 -0.60 -18.46 9.63
CA ASN A 163 -0.87 -19.18 10.88
C ASN A 163 0.41 -19.51 11.67
N GLU A 164 1.52 -19.87 10.99
CA GLU A 164 2.80 -20.14 11.64
C GLU A 164 3.42 -18.85 12.22
N LEU A 165 3.24 -17.69 11.54
CA LEU A 165 3.64 -16.38 12.08
C LEU A 165 2.79 -16.00 13.31
N HIS A 166 1.48 -16.27 13.27
CA HIS A 166 0.59 -16.06 14.42
C HIS A 166 1.01 -16.92 15.63
N ASP A 167 1.41 -18.18 15.40
CA ASP A 167 1.92 -19.07 16.45
C ASP A 167 3.24 -18.55 17.07
N MET A 168 4.03 -17.79 16.31
CA MET A 168 5.22 -17.08 16.78
C MET A 168 4.89 -15.75 17.48
N GLY A 169 3.61 -15.32 17.50
CA GLY A 169 3.15 -14.06 18.09
C GLY A 169 3.13 -12.86 17.12
N TYR A 170 3.40 -13.06 15.83
CA TYR A 170 3.35 -12.02 14.81
C TYR A 170 1.97 -11.99 14.16
N ASN A 171 1.15 -11.02 14.53
CA ASN A 171 -0.25 -10.88 14.15
C ASN A 171 -0.61 -9.45 13.71
N GLY A 172 0.41 -8.65 13.39
CA GLY A 172 0.29 -7.26 12.96
C GLY A 172 0.33 -6.24 14.11
N ASP A 173 0.51 -6.66 15.36
CA ASP A 173 0.54 -5.73 16.51
C ASP A 173 1.62 -4.65 16.34
N GLY A 174 1.26 -3.40 16.62
CA GLY A 174 2.11 -2.21 16.44
C GLY A 174 2.26 -1.70 15.00
N VAL A 175 1.80 -2.46 13.99
CA VAL A 175 1.82 -2.05 12.58
C VAL A 175 0.56 -1.27 12.24
N VAL A 176 0.69 -0.21 11.42
CA VAL A 176 -0.43 0.59 10.95
C VAL A 176 -0.63 0.39 9.45
N ILE A 177 -1.86 0.03 9.07
CA ILE A 177 -2.28 -0.22 7.69
C ILE A 177 -3.29 0.84 7.27
N ALA A 178 -3.09 1.50 6.14
CA ALA A 178 -4.11 2.27 5.45
C ALA A 178 -4.77 1.43 4.37
N VAL A 179 -6.10 1.39 4.38
CA VAL A 179 -6.92 0.75 3.36
C VAL A 179 -7.54 1.85 2.50
N LEU A 180 -7.15 1.91 1.22
CA LEU A 180 -7.68 2.88 0.25
C LEU A 180 -8.69 2.16 -0.64
N ASP A 181 -9.97 2.59 -0.60
CA ASP A 181 -11.06 1.86 -1.23
C ASP A 181 -12.26 2.78 -1.56
N GLY A 182 -13.28 2.24 -2.21
CA GLY A 182 -14.49 2.94 -2.65
C GLY A 182 -15.58 3.10 -1.58
N GLY A 183 -15.29 2.78 -0.31
CA GLY A 183 -16.23 2.92 0.81
C GLY A 183 -16.24 1.73 1.75
N PHE A 184 -16.79 1.95 2.96
CA PHE A 184 -16.69 1.00 4.08
C PHE A 184 -18.04 0.81 4.78
N ILE A 185 -19.13 0.66 4.00
CA ILE A 185 -20.49 0.44 4.53
C ILE A 185 -20.45 -0.73 5.53
N SER A 186 -21.17 -0.56 6.64
CA SER A 186 -21.32 -1.53 7.75
C SER A 186 -20.07 -1.81 8.59
N THR A 187 -18.89 -1.30 8.27
CA THR A 187 -17.72 -1.46 9.15
C THR A 187 -18.01 -1.06 10.62
N PRO A 188 -18.76 0.01 10.92
CA PRO A 188 -19.11 0.36 12.30
C PRO A 188 -19.98 -0.69 13.03
N ASN A 189 -20.70 -1.51 12.29
CA ASN A 189 -21.69 -2.44 12.82
C ASN A 189 -21.34 -3.92 12.61
N CYS A 190 -20.29 -4.21 11.84
CA CYS A 190 -19.85 -5.56 11.59
C CYS A 190 -19.13 -6.11 12.84
N HIS A 191 -19.63 -7.22 13.37
CA HIS A 191 -19.18 -7.78 14.64
C HIS A 191 -17.74 -8.32 14.57
N CYS A 192 -17.29 -8.78 13.40
CA CYS A 192 -15.89 -9.22 13.26
C CYS A 192 -14.85 -8.10 13.52
N PHE A 193 -15.27 -6.83 13.57
CA PHE A 193 -14.42 -5.69 13.90
C PHE A 193 -14.60 -5.16 15.33
N ASP A 194 -15.40 -5.83 16.19
CA ASP A 194 -15.61 -5.37 17.57
C ASP A 194 -14.29 -5.20 18.33
N ALA A 195 -13.42 -6.20 18.29
CA ALA A 195 -12.12 -6.14 18.94
C ALA A 195 -11.25 -4.98 18.41
N MET A 196 -11.28 -4.70 17.09
CA MET A 196 -10.56 -3.57 16.52
C MET A 196 -11.09 -2.23 17.05
N ARG A 197 -12.41 -2.09 17.19
CA ARG A 197 -13.05 -0.86 17.70
C ARG A 197 -12.83 -0.68 19.20
N GLU A 198 -13.06 -1.73 19.99
CA GLU A 198 -12.93 -1.72 21.45
C GLU A 198 -11.50 -1.48 21.93
N GLU A 199 -10.52 -2.01 21.19
CA GLU A 199 -9.11 -1.79 21.47
C GLU A 199 -8.56 -0.47 20.89
N GLY A 200 -9.41 0.35 20.23
CA GLY A 200 -9.02 1.63 19.64
C GLY A 200 -8.05 1.52 18.46
N ARG A 201 -8.04 0.39 17.76
CA ARG A 201 -7.14 0.13 16.62
C ARG A 201 -7.67 0.65 15.28
N LEU A 202 -8.91 1.11 15.20
CA LEU A 202 -9.40 1.99 14.13
C LEU A 202 -8.96 3.42 14.45
N LEU A 203 -7.84 3.86 13.88
CA LEU A 203 -7.17 5.11 14.22
C LEU A 203 -7.84 6.35 13.60
N GLY A 204 -8.53 6.17 12.47
CA GLY A 204 -9.24 7.25 11.82
C GLY A 204 -9.79 6.88 10.46
N VAL A 205 -10.64 7.75 9.95
CA VAL A 205 -11.28 7.61 8.65
C VAL A 205 -11.28 8.95 7.92
N ARG A 206 -11.16 8.95 6.58
CA ARG A 206 -11.24 10.17 5.78
C ARG A 206 -11.70 9.88 4.36
N SER A 207 -12.57 10.76 3.82
CA SER A 207 -12.92 10.76 2.40
C SER A 207 -12.13 11.83 1.65
N PHE A 208 -11.65 11.47 0.47
CA PHE A 208 -11.01 12.34 -0.53
C PHE A 208 -11.92 12.58 -1.73
N VAL A 209 -13.11 11.98 -1.73
CA VAL A 209 -14.11 12.15 -2.78
C VAL A 209 -14.89 13.44 -2.54
N HIS A 210 -14.89 14.33 -3.55
CA HIS A 210 -15.60 15.60 -3.44
C HIS A 210 -17.10 15.40 -3.16
N GLY A 211 -17.62 16.15 -2.18
CA GLY A 211 -19.02 16.08 -1.75
C GLY A 211 -19.40 14.83 -0.93
N VAL A 212 -18.43 13.97 -0.58
CA VAL A 212 -18.65 12.78 0.27
C VAL A 212 -17.82 12.90 1.54
N SER A 213 -18.48 13.08 2.67
CA SER A 213 -17.81 13.16 3.99
C SER A 213 -17.88 11.86 4.78
N ASP A 214 -18.88 11.01 4.51
CA ASP A 214 -19.08 9.75 5.19
C ASP A 214 -18.39 8.59 4.44
N VAL A 215 -17.32 8.07 5.02
CA VAL A 215 -16.60 6.92 4.46
C VAL A 215 -17.38 5.60 4.55
N TYR A 216 -18.40 5.56 5.41
CA TYR A 216 -19.28 4.40 5.58
C TYR A 216 -20.45 4.42 4.58
N SER A 217 -20.22 5.02 3.43
CA SER A 217 -21.17 5.17 2.33
C SER A 217 -20.62 4.58 1.04
N GLN A 218 -21.41 4.61 -0.01
CA GLN A 218 -21.15 4.23 -1.39
C GLN A 218 -20.88 2.75 -1.62
N SER A 219 -19.95 2.08 -0.92
CA SER A 219 -19.58 0.69 -1.20
C SER A 219 -19.38 -0.14 0.07
N THR A 220 -19.66 -1.44 -0.03
CA THR A 220 -19.31 -2.46 0.97
C THR A 220 -17.94 -3.11 0.67
N HIS A 221 -17.35 -2.82 -0.49
CA HIS A 221 -16.14 -3.47 -0.98
C HIS A 221 -14.97 -3.30 -0.01
N GLY A 222 -14.68 -2.08 0.45
CA GLY A 222 -13.64 -1.84 1.43
C GLY A 222 -13.87 -2.54 2.77
N THR A 223 -15.13 -2.76 3.18
CA THR A 223 -15.47 -3.57 4.37
C THR A 223 -15.06 -5.03 4.17
N SER A 224 -15.36 -5.58 3.00
CA SER A 224 -14.96 -6.96 2.66
C SER A 224 -13.44 -7.10 2.57
N CYS A 225 -12.75 -6.15 1.95
CA CYS A 225 -11.28 -6.10 1.91
C CYS A 225 -10.66 -6.00 3.30
N LEU A 226 -11.15 -5.07 4.14
CA LEU A 226 -10.68 -4.91 5.52
C LEU A 226 -10.83 -6.20 6.34
N SER A 227 -11.91 -6.96 6.11
CA SER A 227 -12.19 -8.17 6.88
C SER A 227 -11.13 -9.25 6.72
N THR A 228 -10.50 -9.36 5.56
CA THR A 228 -9.45 -10.36 5.32
C THR A 228 -8.21 -10.14 6.19
N MET A 229 -8.00 -8.92 6.67
CA MET A 229 -6.90 -8.53 7.56
C MET A 229 -7.33 -8.39 9.02
N ALA A 230 -8.38 -7.59 9.25
CA ALA A 230 -8.73 -7.05 10.58
C ALA A 230 -9.74 -7.89 11.35
N ALA A 231 -10.46 -8.82 10.69
CA ALA A 231 -11.50 -9.60 11.35
C ALA A 231 -10.95 -10.40 12.54
N TYR A 232 -11.68 -10.37 13.65
CA TYR A 232 -11.40 -11.21 14.82
C TYR A 232 -12.72 -11.76 15.38
N ASP A 233 -13.16 -12.83 14.79
CA ASP A 233 -14.32 -13.64 15.20
C ASP A 233 -13.91 -15.12 15.22
N PRO A 234 -13.22 -15.56 16.31
CA PRO A 234 -12.67 -16.90 16.42
C PRO A 234 -13.69 -18.00 16.12
N ASN A 235 -13.28 -18.99 15.33
CA ASN A 235 -14.05 -20.08 14.76
C ASN A 235 -15.01 -19.70 13.63
N ASN A 236 -15.21 -18.41 13.30
CA ASN A 236 -15.98 -17.96 12.15
C ASN A 236 -15.07 -17.30 11.12
N MET A 237 -14.34 -16.22 11.49
CA MET A 237 -13.40 -15.52 10.61
C MET A 237 -12.30 -14.83 11.42
N VAL A 238 -11.04 -15.16 11.16
CA VAL A 238 -9.88 -14.41 11.67
C VAL A 238 -8.98 -14.00 10.51
N GLY A 239 -8.72 -12.71 10.41
CA GLY A 239 -7.91 -12.11 9.36
C GLY A 239 -6.40 -12.28 9.59
N THR A 240 -5.62 -11.93 8.55
CA THR A 240 -4.16 -12.12 8.53
C THR A 240 -3.38 -11.14 9.41
N ALA A 241 -3.99 -10.02 9.84
CA ALA A 241 -3.36 -9.01 10.71
C ALA A 241 -4.35 -8.49 11.77
N TYR A 242 -5.02 -9.40 12.47
CA TYR A 242 -6.13 -9.08 13.37
C TYR A 242 -5.75 -8.21 14.58
N LYS A 243 -4.47 -7.93 14.81
CA LYS A 243 -3.97 -7.00 15.84
C LYS A 243 -3.36 -5.72 15.28
N ALA A 244 -3.27 -5.56 13.96
CA ALA A 244 -2.84 -4.30 13.34
C ALA A 244 -3.82 -3.16 13.63
N SER A 245 -3.35 -1.92 13.49
CA SER A 245 -4.17 -0.71 13.55
C SER A 245 -4.47 -0.20 12.14
N TYR A 246 -5.62 0.45 11.95
CA TYR A 246 -6.13 0.76 10.62
C TYR A 246 -6.53 2.21 10.45
N TYR A 247 -6.25 2.77 9.26
CA TYR A 247 -6.92 3.95 8.70
C TYR A 247 -7.77 3.51 7.51
N LEU A 248 -9.01 4.04 7.40
CA LEU A 248 -9.90 3.78 6.27
C LEU A 248 -10.01 5.05 5.43
N LEU A 249 -9.53 5.00 4.21
CA LEU A 249 -9.41 6.15 3.32
C LEU A 249 -10.27 5.90 2.08
N HIS A 250 -11.30 6.73 1.91
CA HIS A 250 -12.21 6.65 0.78
C HIS A 250 -11.69 7.53 -0.35
N THR A 251 -11.21 6.92 -1.43
CA THR A 251 -10.54 7.61 -2.54
C THR A 251 -11.23 7.44 -3.89
N GLU A 252 -12.13 6.46 -4.02
CA GLU A 252 -12.87 6.14 -5.24
C GLU A 252 -14.33 6.57 -5.14
N ASP A 253 -14.84 7.26 -6.15
CA ASP A 253 -16.22 7.70 -6.22
C ASP A 253 -17.11 6.63 -6.86
N GLY A 254 -17.91 5.94 -6.05
CA GLY A 254 -18.84 4.92 -6.52
C GLY A 254 -19.89 5.42 -7.54
N ARG A 255 -19.96 6.73 -7.80
CA ARG A 255 -20.91 7.35 -8.74
C ARG A 255 -20.34 7.51 -10.15
N SER A 256 -19.01 7.51 -10.31
CA SER A 256 -18.33 7.81 -11.59
C SER A 256 -17.02 7.02 -11.72
N GLU A 257 -16.46 7.01 -12.93
CA GLU A 257 -15.13 6.48 -13.24
C GLU A 257 -14.34 7.58 -13.94
N SER A 258 -13.53 8.31 -13.20
CA SER A 258 -12.86 9.51 -13.66
C SER A 258 -11.40 9.55 -13.23
N ILE A 259 -10.56 10.16 -14.06
CA ILE A 259 -9.12 10.36 -13.78
C ILE A 259 -8.87 11.09 -12.43
N VAL A 260 -9.85 11.80 -11.86
CA VAL A 260 -9.70 12.46 -10.55
C VAL A 260 -9.48 11.46 -9.43
N GLU A 261 -9.92 10.22 -9.58
CA GLU A 261 -9.77 9.16 -8.58
C GLU A 261 -8.30 8.78 -8.37
N GLU A 262 -7.47 8.86 -9.41
CA GLU A 262 -6.02 8.71 -9.26
C GLU A 262 -5.42 9.82 -8.38
N TYR A 263 -5.84 11.08 -8.57
CA TYR A 263 -5.40 12.20 -7.73
C TYR A 263 -5.91 12.10 -6.28
N ASN A 264 -7.16 11.62 -6.09
CA ASN A 264 -7.71 11.34 -4.77
C ASN A 264 -6.89 10.28 -4.05
N TRP A 265 -6.53 9.20 -4.77
CA TRP A 265 -5.70 8.13 -4.22
C TRP A 265 -4.34 8.67 -3.76
N VAL A 266 -3.67 9.47 -4.60
CA VAL A 266 -2.36 10.07 -4.25
C VAL A 266 -2.50 10.92 -2.99
N SER A 267 -3.54 11.78 -2.90
CA SER A 267 -3.79 12.58 -1.71
C SER A 267 -4.08 11.72 -0.47
N GLY A 268 -4.75 10.57 -0.64
CA GLY A 268 -4.96 9.58 0.41
C GLY A 268 -3.66 8.93 0.89
N ALA A 269 -2.79 8.54 -0.04
CA ALA A 269 -1.48 7.95 0.26
C ALA A 269 -0.55 8.96 0.95
N GLU A 270 -0.55 10.24 0.52
CA GLU A 270 0.18 11.32 1.18
C GLU A 270 -0.29 11.56 2.63
N TYR A 271 -1.60 11.52 2.84
CA TYR A 271 -2.17 11.62 4.18
C TYR A 271 -1.72 10.44 5.06
N ALA A 272 -1.78 9.22 4.54
CA ALA A 272 -1.28 8.02 5.22
C ALA A 272 0.22 8.14 5.56
N ASP A 273 1.04 8.62 4.62
CA ASP A 273 2.46 8.88 4.82
C ASP A 273 2.70 9.86 5.97
N SER A 274 2.00 10.99 5.97
CA SER A 274 2.13 12.04 6.99
C SER A 274 1.74 11.56 8.39
N LEU A 275 0.85 10.57 8.49
CA LEU A 275 0.45 9.93 9.75
C LEU A 275 1.41 8.84 10.23
N GLY A 276 2.37 8.43 9.40
CA GLY A 276 3.32 7.37 9.73
C GLY A 276 2.79 5.96 9.53
N VAL A 277 1.88 5.76 8.58
CA VAL A 277 1.39 4.44 8.16
C VAL A 277 2.55 3.58 7.63
N ASP A 278 2.58 2.31 8.01
CA ASP A 278 3.62 1.37 7.58
C ASP A 278 3.27 0.68 6.25
N ILE A 279 1.98 0.38 6.03
CA ILE A 279 1.49 -0.36 4.87
C ILE A 279 0.29 0.36 4.25
N CYS A 280 0.32 0.55 2.93
CA CYS A 280 -0.79 1.02 2.13
C CYS A 280 -1.31 -0.13 1.27
N THR A 281 -2.58 -0.50 1.42
CA THR A 281 -3.19 -1.56 0.61
C THR A 281 -4.35 -1.00 -0.20
N THR A 282 -4.37 -1.33 -1.49
CA THR A 282 -5.33 -0.84 -2.45
C THR A 282 -5.91 -1.98 -3.26
N SER A 283 -7.23 -2.08 -3.24
CA SER A 283 -7.97 -3.06 -4.03
C SER A 283 -8.67 -2.43 -5.24
N LEU A 284 -8.08 -1.37 -5.79
CA LEU A 284 -8.55 -0.59 -6.92
C LEU A 284 -7.58 -0.71 -8.10
N GLY A 285 -8.07 -0.35 -9.29
CA GLY A 285 -7.21 -0.29 -10.47
C GLY A 285 -7.91 0.39 -11.64
N TYR A 286 -7.19 1.24 -12.37
CA TYR A 286 -7.73 2.04 -13.46
C TYR A 286 -7.12 1.67 -14.81
N ILE A 287 -7.98 1.52 -15.82
CA ILE A 287 -7.61 1.29 -17.22
C ILE A 287 -8.40 2.27 -18.11
N GLU A 288 -9.71 2.28 -17.96
CA GLU A 288 -10.62 3.06 -18.79
C GLU A 288 -11.49 3.96 -17.92
N PHE A 289 -11.58 5.22 -18.30
CA PHE A 289 -12.41 6.23 -17.67
C PHE A 289 -13.61 6.52 -18.58
N SER A 290 -14.74 5.93 -18.26
CA SER A 290 -15.93 6.01 -19.09
C SER A 290 -16.47 7.44 -19.25
N GLU A 291 -16.28 8.29 -18.25
CA GLU A 291 -16.65 9.72 -18.28
C GLU A 291 -15.59 10.59 -18.96
N SER A 292 -14.37 10.06 -19.12
CA SER A 292 -13.24 10.78 -19.69
C SER A 292 -12.33 9.89 -20.55
N PRO A 293 -12.85 9.26 -21.63
CA PRO A 293 -12.10 8.29 -22.43
C PRO A 293 -10.77 8.82 -23.01
N GLN A 294 -10.62 10.14 -23.13
CA GLN A 294 -9.36 10.76 -23.55
C GLN A 294 -8.20 10.56 -22.57
N TYR A 295 -8.49 10.11 -21.35
CA TYR A 295 -7.51 9.81 -20.33
C TYR A 295 -7.29 8.30 -20.12
N ASN A 296 -7.98 7.46 -20.89
CA ASN A 296 -7.80 6.01 -20.82
C ASN A 296 -6.33 5.64 -20.94
N HIS A 297 -5.90 4.71 -20.08
CA HIS A 297 -4.55 4.20 -20.15
C HIS A 297 -4.37 3.29 -21.36
N THR A 298 -3.32 3.54 -22.11
CA THR A 298 -2.86 2.65 -23.19
C THR A 298 -1.77 1.74 -22.64
N PHE A 299 -1.44 0.66 -23.36
CA PHE A 299 -0.37 -0.23 -22.93
C PHE A 299 0.95 0.51 -22.63
N ALA A 300 1.25 1.59 -23.35
CA ALA A 300 2.45 2.38 -23.13
C ALA A 300 2.48 3.11 -21.76
N HIS A 301 1.33 3.28 -21.10
CA HIS A 301 1.25 3.91 -19.79
C HIS A 301 1.55 2.96 -18.62
N PHE A 302 1.63 1.64 -18.92
CA PHE A 302 2.00 0.63 -17.92
C PHE A 302 3.53 0.48 -17.82
N ASP A 303 4.22 1.61 -17.65
CA ASP A 303 5.68 1.73 -17.67
C ASP A 303 6.31 2.00 -16.28
N GLY A 304 5.49 2.12 -15.25
CA GLY A 304 5.92 2.44 -13.89
C GLY A 304 6.13 3.92 -13.61
N HIS A 305 5.87 4.83 -14.57
CA HIS A 305 6.26 6.26 -14.46
C HIS A 305 5.21 7.25 -14.94
N THR A 306 4.28 6.85 -15.82
CA THR A 306 3.42 7.81 -16.55
C THR A 306 2.15 8.16 -15.80
N ALA A 307 1.44 7.19 -15.22
CA ALA A 307 0.15 7.45 -14.58
C ALA A 307 0.33 8.18 -13.23
N PRO A 308 -0.53 9.17 -12.90
CA PRO A 308 -0.43 9.92 -11.65
C PRO A 308 -0.41 9.01 -10.41
N MET A 309 -1.26 7.99 -10.38
CA MET A 309 -1.34 7.04 -9.26
C MET A 309 -0.09 6.18 -9.16
N THR A 310 0.50 5.73 -10.29
CA THR A 310 1.76 4.99 -10.32
C THR A 310 2.91 5.83 -9.77
N VAL A 311 3.02 7.10 -10.21
CA VAL A 311 4.02 8.05 -9.69
C VAL A 311 3.86 8.25 -8.18
N GLY A 312 2.63 8.47 -7.71
CA GLY A 312 2.34 8.62 -6.29
C GLY A 312 2.68 7.37 -5.47
N ALA A 313 2.43 6.18 -6.02
CA ALA A 313 2.73 4.91 -5.37
C ALA A 313 4.26 4.68 -5.22
N GLU A 314 5.05 5.01 -6.24
CA GLU A 314 6.51 4.96 -6.18
C GLU A 314 7.07 5.96 -5.14
N ILE A 315 6.50 7.17 -5.08
CA ILE A 315 6.87 8.14 -4.04
C ILE A 315 6.52 7.60 -2.66
N ALA A 316 5.33 7.00 -2.47
CA ALA A 316 4.93 6.39 -1.21
C ALA A 316 5.93 5.32 -0.73
N VAL A 317 6.38 4.46 -1.63
CA VAL A 317 7.42 3.45 -1.36
C VAL A 317 8.74 4.12 -0.98
N SER A 318 9.16 5.16 -1.70
CA SER A 318 10.39 5.90 -1.39
C SER A 318 10.34 6.57 0.00
N ARG A 319 9.14 6.84 0.51
CA ARG A 319 8.91 7.36 1.88
C ARG A 319 8.89 6.25 2.94
N GLY A 320 9.07 4.99 2.56
CA GLY A 320 9.17 3.84 3.47
C GLY A 320 7.83 3.17 3.80
N MET A 321 6.76 3.48 3.07
CA MET A 321 5.52 2.70 3.10
C MET A 321 5.64 1.47 2.20
N ILE A 322 5.16 0.32 2.67
CA ILE A 322 5.01 -0.86 1.83
C ILE A 322 3.66 -0.73 1.13
N CYS A 323 3.67 -0.58 -0.19
CA CYS A 323 2.45 -0.44 -0.98
C CYS A 323 2.10 -1.77 -1.66
N LEU A 324 0.84 -2.19 -1.51
CA LEU A 324 0.30 -3.36 -2.20
C LEU A 324 -0.89 -2.96 -3.06
N ASN A 325 -0.97 -3.51 -4.27
CA ASN A 325 -2.09 -3.26 -5.18
C ASN A 325 -2.61 -4.53 -5.84
N ALA A 326 -3.92 -4.57 -6.09
CA ALA A 326 -4.55 -5.62 -6.85
C ALA A 326 -4.09 -5.60 -8.31
N ALA A 327 -3.83 -6.78 -8.89
CA ALA A 327 -3.41 -6.86 -10.29
C ALA A 327 -4.52 -6.43 -11.27
N GLY A 328 -5.80 -6.64 -10.90
CA GLY A 328 -6.98 -6.43 -11.73
C GLY A 328 -7.72 -7.74 -12.02
N ASN A 329 -8.93 -7.65 -12.59
CA ASN A 329 -9.83 -8.77 -12.80
C ASN A 329 -10.21 -8.99 -14.28
N GLU A 330 -9.37 -8.50 -15.20
CA GLU A 330 -9.60 -8.54 -16.65
C GLU A 330 -9.15 -9.87 -17.31
N GLY A 331 -8.62 -10.80 -16.51
CA GLY A 331 -8.17 -12.10 -16.99
C GLY A 331 -6.89 -12.06 -17.80
N ALA A 332 -6.68 -13.10 -18.64
CA ALA A 332 -5.48 -13.22 -19.46
C ALA A 332 -5.58 -12.37 -20.73
N GLY A 333 -4.48 -11.73 -21.11
CA GLY A 333 -4.36 -10.89 -22.31
C GLY A 333 -2.94 -10.37 -22.47
N THR A 334 -2.77 -9.31 -23.26
CA THR A 334 -1.50 -8.59 -23.37
C THR A 334 -1.54 -7.43 -22.39
N CYS A 335 -0.99 -7.58 -21.23
CA CYS A 335 -1.08 -6.66 -20.09
C CYS A 335 -2.53 -6.24 -19.77
N THR A 336 -3.09 -6.89 -18.79
CA THR A 336 -4.46 -6.60 -18.32
C THR A 336 -4.45 -6.01 -16.90
N LEU A 337 -3.29 -5.51 -16.46
CA LEU A 337 -3.09 -4.88 -15.16
C LEU A 337 -3.93 -3.60 -15.04
N GLY A 338 -4.37 -3.28 -13.83
CA GLY A 338 -4.92 -1.96 -13.51
C GLY A 338 -3.86 -1.04 -12.89
N ILE A 339 -3.79 0.24 -13.28
CA ILE A 339 -2.93 1.23 -12.64
C ILE A 339 -3.30 1.31 -11.14
N PRO A 340 -2.33 1.26 -10.19
CA PRO A 340 -0.87 1.33 -10.29
C PRO A 340 -0.16 -0.02 -10.17
N ALA A 341 -0.78 -1.12 -10.59
CA ALA A 341 -0.16 -2.45 -10.53
C ALA A 341 1.09 -2.59 -11.42
N ASP A 342 1.35 -1.61 -12.29
CA ASP A 342 2.56 -1.51 -13.13
C ASP A 342 3.76 -0.93 -12.38
N ALA A 343 3.56 -0.29 -11.23
CA ALA A 343 4.62 0.33 -10.44
C ALA A 343 5.72 -0.68 -10.09
N GLU A 344 6.99 -0.26 -10.13
CA GLU A 344 8.14 -1.15 -9.98
C GLU A 344 8.24 -1.73 -8.57
N HIS A 345 8.09 -0.86 -7.55
CA HIS A 345 8.32 -1.18 -6.14
C HIS A 345 7.03 -1.43 -5.34
N VAL A 346 5.87 -1.42 -6.00
CA VAL A 346 4.58 -1.82 -5.42
C VAL A 346 4.42 -3.33 -5.53
N ILE A 347 4.02 -3.99 -4.47
CA ILE A 347 3.71 -5.43 -4.47
C ILE A 347 2.37 -5.64 -5.18
N THR A 348 2.41 -6.05 -6.43
CA THR A 348 1.21 -6.36 -7.21
C THR A 348 0.76 -7.79 -6.96
N VAL A 349 -0.48 -7.96 -6.52
CA VAL A 349 -1.00 -9.25 -6.07
C VAL A 349 -2.04 -9.78 -7.06
N GLY A 350 -1.75 -10.96 -7.63
CA GLY A 350 -2.70 -11.73 -8.43
C GLY A 350 -3.51 -12.71 -7.59
N ALA A 351 -4.56 -13.29 -8.18
CA ALA A 351 -5.49 -14.17 -7.51
C ALA A 351 -5.30 -15.66 -7.87
N VAL A 352 -5.32 -16.52 -6.84
CA VAL A 352 -5.43 -17.98 -6.96
C VAL A 352 -6.64 -18.49 -6.18
N ASN A 353 -7.05 -19.75 -6.44
CA ASN A 353 -8.02 -20.48 -5.63
C ASN A 353 -7.32 -21.20 -4.44
N SER A 354 -8.11 -21.88 -3.60
CA SER A 354 -7.59 -22.65 -2.44
C SER A 354 -6.62 -23.78 -2.81
N SER A 355 -6.62 -24.23 -4.07
CA SER A 355 -5.66 -25.23 -4.58
C SER A 355 -4.38 -24.61 -5.17
N GLY A 356 -4.23 -23.27 -5.10
CA GLY A 356 -3.08 -22.55 -5.64
C GLY A 356 -3.08 -22.38 -7.16
N GLN A 357 -4.21 -22.65 -7.84
CA GLN A 357 -4.34 -22.44 -9.27
C GLN A 357 -4.76 -21.00 -9.54
N ARG A 358 -4.14 -20.34 -10.54
CA ARG A 358 -4.49 -18.97 -10.92
C ARG A 358 -5.97 -18.87 -11.28
N ALA A 359 -6.64 -17.90 -10.68
CA ALA A 359 -8.03 -17.59 -10.99
C ALA A 359 -8.15 -17.06 -12.44
N TRP A 360 -9.18 -17.48 -13.14
CA TRP A 360 -9.38 -17.15 -14.56
C TRP A 360 -9.47 -15.65 -14.84
N PHE A 361 -9.99 -14.89 -13.87
CA PHE A 361 -10.15 -13.44 -13.95
C PHE A 361 -8.87 -12.67 -13.59
N SER A 362 -7.90 -13.28 -12.89
CA SER A 362 -6.71 -12.55 -12.44
C SER A 362 -5.95 -11.95 -13.62
N SER A 363 -5.73 -10.62 -13.55
CA SER A 363 -4.99 -9.88 -14.57
C SER A 363 -3.54 -10.32 -14.64
N VAL A 364 -2.91 -10.07 -15.79
CA VAL A 364 -1.56 -10.51 -16.14
C VAL A 364 -0.73 -9.37 -16.74
N GLY A 365 0.59 -9.47 -16.59
CA GLY A 365 1.56 -8.64 -17.27
C GLY A 365 1.91 -9.18 -18.68
N PRO A 366 3.13 -8.91 -19.18
CA PRO A 366 4.12 -8.04 -18.55
C PRO A 366 3.75 -6.54 -18.63
N THR A 367 4.47 -5.71 -17.90
CA THR A 367 4.42 -4.26 -18.10
C THR A 367 4.96 -3.85 -19.48
N TYR A 368 4.78 -2.58 -19.88
CA TYR A 368 5.26 -2.09 -21.17
C TYR A 368 6.78 -2.17 -21.33
N ASP A 369 7.52 -1.95 -20.27
CA ASP A 369 8.97 -2.07 -20.18
C ASP A 369 9.46 -3.51 -19.92
N GLY A 370 8.54 -4.49 -19.88
CA GLY A 370 8.85 -5.92 -19.85
C GLY A 370 9.07 -6.53 -18.46
N ARG A 371 8.75 -5.79 -17.38
CA ARG A 371 8.82 -6.34 -16.02
C ARG A 371 7.75 -7.39 -15.78
N VAL A 372 8.09 -8.38 -14.95
CA VAL A 372 7.16 -9.41 -14.50
C VAL A 372 6.18 -8.78 -13.50
N LYS A 373 4.88 -8.87 -13.81
CA LYS A 373 3.74 -8.56 -12.95
C LYS A 373 2.62 -9.56 -13.24
N PRO A 374 1.78 -9.95 -12.24
CA PRO A 374 1.86 -9.57 -10.83
C PRO A 374 3.18 -10.02 -10.20
N ASP A 375 3.53 -9.49 -9.03
CA ASP A 375 4.71 -9.94 -8.29
C ASP A 375 4.46 -11.28 -7.65
N VAL A 376 3.34 -11.42 -6.94
CA VAL A 376 3.00 -12.61 -6.13
C VAL A 376 1.51 -12.91 -6.23
N MET A 377 1.14 -14.09 -5.72
CA MET A 377 -0.22 -14.59 -5.75
C MET A 377 -0.72 -14.87 -4.32
N ALA A 378 -2.01 -14.61 -4.08
CA ALA A 378 -2.72 -15.04 -2.87
C ALA A 378 -4.13 -15.50 -3.21
N MET A 379 -4.83 -16.09 -2.24
CA MET A 379 -6.20 -16.55 -2.44
C MET A 379 -7.12 -15.36 -2.73
N GLY A 380 -7.68 -15.32 -3.95
CA GLY A 380 -8.62 -14.32 -4.44
C GLY A 380 -9.86 -14.93 -5.08
N GLU A 381 -9.88 -16.25 -5.28
CA GLU A 381 -11.06 -16.98 -5.74
C GLU A 381 -11.61 -17.85 -4.62
N GLY A 382 -12.85 -17.56 -4.22
CA GLY A 382 -13.50 -18.19 -3.08
C GLY A 382 -12.97 -17.70 -1.72
N THR A 383 -12.40 -16.52 -1.67
CA THR A 383 -11.89 -15.89 -0.43
C THR A 383 -13.03 -15.58 0.52
N TYR A 384 -12.88 -15.97 1.79
CA TYR A 384 -13.89 -15.73 2.81
C TYR A 384 -13.78 -14.32 3.36
N VAL A 385 -14.87 -13.55 3.27
CA VAL A 385 -14.93 -12.13 3.59
C VAL A 385 -16.22 -11.76 4.31
N ALA A 386 -16.23 -10.62 5.02
CA ALA A 386 -17.46 -10.07 5.59
C ALA A 386 -18.31 -9.42 4.50
N SER A 387 -19.63 -9.60 4.58
CA SER A 387 -20.54 -9.16 3.50
C SER A 387 -20.79 -7.65 3.47
N GLY A 388 -20.62 -6.96 4.57
CA GLY A 388 -20.94 -5.53 4.67
C GLY A 388 -22.43 -5.18 4.54
N TYR A 389 -23.32 -6.15 4.32
CA TYR A 389 -24.77 -5.92 4.24
C TYR A 389 -25.45 -6.31 5.54
N ILE A 390 -26.09 -5.33 6.21
CA ILE A 390 -26.84 -5.57 7.44
C ILE A 390 -28.06 -6.44 7.15
N GLY A 391 -28.18 -7.57 7.90
CA GLY A 391 -29.30 -8.49 7.77
C GLY A 391 -29.21 -9.49 6.60
N ALA A 392 -28.12 -9.46 5.84
CA ALA A 392 -27.71 -10.52 4.93
C ALA A 392 -26.79 -11.54 5.63
N TRP A 393 -26.19 -12.43 4.86
CA TRP A 393 -25.14 -13.33 5.35
C TRP A 393 -23.99 -12.51 5.91
N GLU A 394 -23.54 -12.80 7.13
CA GLU A 394 -22.48 -12.06 7.80
C GLU A 394 -21.15 -12.22 7.05
N TYR A 395 -20.92 -13.41 6.48
CA TYR A 395 -19.75 -13.77 5.68
C TYR A 395 -20.16 -14.48 4.38
N TYR A 396 -19.31 -14.37 3.35
CA TYR A 396 -19.48 -15.06 2.08
C TYR A 396 -18.12 -15.38 1.42
N ASN A 397 -18.13 -16.24 0.39
CA ASN A 397 -16.95 -16.45 -0.44
C ASN A 397 -17.00 -15.51 -1.66
N GLY A 398 -16.05 -14.58 -1.73
CA GLY A 398 -15.89 -13.61 -2.80
C GLY A 398 -14.79 -13.99 -3.79
N ASN A 399 -14.84 -13.37 -4.97
CA ASN A 399 -13.83 -13.52 -6.03
C ASN A 399 -13.29 -12.13 -6.40
N GLY A 400 -11.97 -11.98 -6.51
CA GLY A 400 -11.31 -10.75 -6.92
C GLY A 400 -9.85 -10.72 -6.45
N THR A 401 -8.97 -10.12 -7.26
CA THR A 401 -7.63 -9.75 -6.81
C THR A 401 -7.72 -8.74 -5.66
N SER A 402 -8.86 -8.03 -5.57
CA SER A 402 -9.23 -7.15 -4.47
C SER A 402 -9.23 -7.83 -3.10
N PHE A 403 -9.48 -9.14 -3.02
CA PHE A 403 -9.42 -9.90 -1.77
C PHE A 403 -8.06 -10.56 -1.55
N ALA A 404 -7.36 -10.96 -2.62
CA ALA A 404 -6.00 -11.49 -2.54
C ALA A 404 -5.02 -10.46 -1.97
N THR A 405 -5.16 -9.20 -2.38
CA THR A 405 -4.27 -8.10 -1.99
C THR A 405 -4.28 -7.82 -0.49
N PRO A 406 -5.41 -7.61 0.19
CA PRO A 406 -5.41 -7.40 1.62
C PRO A 406 -5.03 -8.67 2.41
N VAL A 407 -5.36 -9.90 1.94
CA VAL A 407 -4.82 -11.13 2.55
C VAL A 407 -3.28 -11.08 2.59
N MET A 408 -2.65 -10.69 1.47
CA MET A 408 -1.20 -10.48 1.37
C MET A 408 -0.73 -9.34 2.28
N ALA A 409 -1.42 -8.20 2.31
CA ALA A 409 -1.04 -7.03 3.11
C ALA A 409 -0.99 -7.35 4.61
N GLY A 410 -1.94 -8.13 5.11
CA GLY A 410 -1.92 -8.58 6.50
C GLY A 410 -0.74 -9.54 6.79
N ALA A 411 -0.39 -10.43 5.86
CA ALA A 411 0.81 -11.26 5.98
C ALA A 411 2.09 -10.41 6.00
N VAL A 412 2.17 -9.37 5.17
CA VAL A 412 3.28 -8.38 5.16
C VAL A 412 3.33 -7.63 6.50
N ALA A 413 2.19 -7.33 7.12
CA ALA A 413 2.17 -6.69 8.44
C ALA A 413 2.81 -7.58 9.52
N CYS A 414 2.62 -8.90 9.46
CA CYS A 414 3.30 -9.83 10.35
C CYS A 414 4.83 -9.82 10.14
N LEU A 415 5.32 -9.75 8.90
CA LEU A 415 6.76 -9.56 8.63
C LEU A 415 7.28 -8.22 9.15
N ARG A 416 6.53 -7.12 8.93
CA ARG A 416 6.90 -5.78 9.43
C ARG A 416 6.95 -5.76 10.96
N GLN A 417 6.02 -6.41 11.65
CA GLN A 417 6.07 -6.59 13.12
C GLN A 417 7.33 -7.35 13.53
N ALA A 418 7.66 -8.45 12.85
CA ALA A 418 8.82 -9.28 13.16
C ALA A 418 10.14 -8.58 12.84
N ARG A 419 10.18 -7.76 11.78
CA ARG A 419 11.37 -7.07 11.26
C ARG A 419 11.09 -5.57 11.02
N PRO A 420 10.98 -4.78 12.10
CA PRO A 420 10.58 -3.37 12.00
C PRO A 420 11.62 -2.50 11.27
N ASN A 421 12.89 -2.91 11.24
CA ASN A 421 13.98 -2.17 10.61
C ASN A 421 14.26 -2.59 9.16
N ALA A 422 13.67 -3.68 8.68
CA ALA A 422 13.84 -4.08 7.29
C ALA A 422 13.31 -3.00 6.34
N SER A 423 14.07 -2.65 5.33
CA SER A 423 13.65 -1.72 4.29
C SER A 423 12.45 -2.28 3.50
N VAL A 424 11.76 -1.43 2.75
CA VAL A 424 10.67 -1.87 1.86
C VAL A 424 11.21 -2.86 0.83
N GLN A 425 12.40 -2.60 0.28
CA GLN A 425 13.02 -3.44 -0.73
C GLN A 425 13.39 -4.83 -0.18
N GLU A 426 13.96 -4.91 1.03
CA GLU A 426 14.28 -6.20 1.66
C GLU A 426 13.03 -7.06 1.87
N ILE A 427 11.93 -6.45 2.34
CA ILE A 427 10.65 -7.17 2.50
C ILE A 427 10.12 -7.63 1.14
N PHE A 428 10.18 -6.77 0.12
CA PHE A 428 9.73 -7.07 -1.23
C PHE A 428 10.52 -8.24 -1.85
N ASP A 429 11.84 -8.19 -1.74
CA ASP A 429 12.72 -9.23 -2.26
C ASP A 429 12.54 -10.57 -1.52
N ALA A 430 12.38 -10.54 -0.19
CA ALA A 430 12.13 -11.73 0.61
C ALA A 430 10.81 -12.41 0.23
N ILE A 431 9.75 -11.63 0.01
CA ILE A 431 8.43 -12.14 -0.40
C ILE A 431 8.52 -12.79 -1.79
N ARG A 432 9.18 -12.14 -2.77
CA ARG A 432 9.40 -12.70 -4.11
C ARG A 432 10.22 -13.97 -4.05
N ALA A 433 11.33 -13.97 -3.31
CA ALA A 433 12.23 -15.11 -3.20
C ALA A 433 11.58 -16.31 -2.50
N ALA A 434 10.62 -16.08 -1.59
CA ALA A 434 9.86 -17.12 -0.91
C ALA A 434 8.69 -17.68 -1.74
N GLY A 435 8.45 -17.14 -2.92
CA GLY A 435 7.39 -17.59 -3.83
C GLY A 435 7.66 -18.99 -4.42
N ASN A 436 6.62 -19.80 -4.55
CA ASN A 436 6.73 -21.15 -5.09
C ASN A 436 7.08 -21.21 -6.61
N ASN A 437 7.08 -20.06 -7.30
CA ASN A 437 7.53 -19.88 -8.69
C ASN A 437 8.78 -18.99 -8.80
N ALA A 438 9.49 -18.72 -7.69
CA ALA A 438 10.62 -17.78 -7.63
C ALA A 438 11.78 -18.12 -8.59
N ASN A 439 11.97 -19.40 -8.90
CA ASN A 439 13.04 -19.84 -9.82
C ASN A 439 12.72 -19.64 -11.31
N ASN A 440 11.45 -19.40 -11.66
CA ASN A 440 11.01 -19.20 -13.04
C ASN A 440 9.78 -18.27 -13.08
N PRO A 441 9.91 -17.01 -12.62
CA PRO A 441 8.79 -16.09 -12.56
C PRO A 441 8.25 -15.78 -13.96
N ASP A 442 6.94 -15.62 -14.06
CA ASP A 442 6.24 -15.34 -15.33
C ASP A 442 5.15 -14.27 -15.14
N SER A 443 4.62 -13.75 -16.24
CA SER A 443 3.61 -12.69 -16.21
C SER A 443 2.19 -13.15 -15.83
N TYR A 444 1.99 -14.45 -15.57
CA TYR A 444 0.71 -15.02 -15.16
C TYR A 444 0.62 -15.24 -13.65
N ASN A 445 1.71 -15.71 -13.05
CA ASN A 445 1.78 -16.11 -11.66
C ASN A 445 2.82 -15.31 -10.86
N GLY A 446 3.58 -14.44 -11.51
CA GLY A 446 4.69 -13.75 -10.87
C GLY A 446 5.69 -14.73 -10.28
N TYR A 447 6.16 -14.43 -9.10
CA TYR A 447 7.01 -15.30 -8.28
C TYR A 447 6.21 -16.40 -7.56
N GLY A 448 4.88 -16.44 -7.76
CA GLY A 448 4.00 -17.44 -7.18
C GLY A 448 3.47 -17.08 -5.79
N ILE A 449 3.03 -18.10 -5.06
CA ILE A 449 2.47 -17.96 -3.71
C ILE A 449 3.63 -17.97 -2.70
N PRO A 450 3.83 -16.88 -1.91
CA PRO A 450 4.92 -16.82 -0.93
C PRO A 450 4.67 -17.71 0.30
N ASP A 451 5.74 -18.32 0.78
CA ASP A 451 5.83 -18.91 2.11
C ASP A 451 6.35 -17.84 3.09
N PHE A 452 5.49 -17.31 3.96
CA PHE A 452 5.87 -16.21 4.85
C PHE A 452 6.81 -16.62 5.98
N THR A 453 6.88 -17.90 6.35
CA THR A 453 7.93 -18.39 7.25
C THR A 453 9.29 -18.41 6.58
N ALA A 454 9.36 -18.80 5.31
CA ALA A 454 10.59 -18.72 4.52
C ALA A 454 11.02 -17.25 4.29
N ALA A 455 10.08 -16.35 3.97
CA ALA A 455 10.37 -14.92 3.85
C ALA A 455 10.94 -14.33 5.15
N LEU A 456 10.38 -14.68 6.30
CA LEU A 456 10.91 -14.27 7.61
C LEU A 456 12.34 -14.78 7.83
N GLN A 457 12.62 -16.05 7.50
CA GLN A 457 13.97 -16.61 7.60
C GLN A 457 14.97 -15.92 6.68
N MET A 458 14.55 -15.51 5.48
CA MET A 458 15.40 -14.74 4.55
C MET A 458 15.74 -13.37 5.12
N LEU A 459 14.78 -12.69 5.75
CA LEU A 459 15.02 -11.42 6.45
C LEU A 459 15.93 -11.61 7.67
N ASP A 460 15.86 -12.74 8.38
CA ASP A 460 16.78 -13.07 9.47
C ASP A 460 18.22 -13.25 9.00
N THR A 461 18.39 -13.88 7.85
CA THR A 461 19.73 -14.05 7.24
C THR A 461 20.23 -12.76 6.62
N ALA A 462 19.36 -11.87 6.13
CA ALA A 462 19.74 -10.55 5.64
C ALA A 462 20.18 -9.61 6.78
N ASP A 463 19.54 -9.67 7.95
CA ASP A 463 20.02 -9.00 9.18
C ASP A 463 21.41 -9.49 9.63
N LEU A 464 21.81 -10.69 9.20
CA LEU A 464 23.17 -11.22 9.35
C LEU A 464 24.10 -10.78 8.22
N ALA A 465 23.57 -10.29 7.09
CA ALA A 465 24.35 -9.72 6.00
C ALA A 465 24.82 -8.31 6.40
N PHE A 466 26.10 -8.05 6.17
CA PHE A 466 26.72 -6.77 6.47
C PHE A 466 26.07 -5.63 5.67
N ASP A 467 25.82 -4.49 6.31
CA ASP A 467 25.69 -3.21 5.60
C ASP A 467 26.85 -3.08 4.58
N LYS A 468 26.59 -2.52 3.39
CA LYS A 468 27.58 -2.46 2.29
C LYS A 468 28.94 -1.93 2.72
N ASN A 469 29.00 -1.15 3.81
CA ASN A 469 30.19 -0.56 4.41
C ASN A 469 30.66 -1.28 5.69
N GLU A 470 29.98 -2.30 6.18
CA GLU A 470 30.35 -2.99 7.41
C GLU A 470 31.31 -4.15 7.12
N ILE A 471 32.35 -4.25 7.94
CA ILE A 471 33.35 -5.32 7.89
C ILE A 471 33.19 -6.34 9.02
N VAL A 472 32.44 -5.96 10.08
CA VAL A 472 32.17 -6.82 11.24
C VAL A 472 30.74 -6.61 11.76
N ASN A 473 30.06 -7.70 12.09
CA ASN A 473 28.79 -7.70 12.79
C ASN A 473 28.89 -8.45 14.12
N VAL A 474 28.18 -7.97 15.17
CA VAL A 474 28.22 -8.52 16.53
C VAL A 474 26.80 -8.66 17.06
N PHE A 475 26.37 -9.89 17.34
CA PHE A 475 24.98 -10.18 17.73
C PHE A 475 24.85 -11.42 18.66
N PRO A 476 23.74 -11.51 19.40
CA PRO A 476 22.75 -10.47 19.62
C PRO A 476 23.34 -9.30 20.42
N ASN A 477 22.81 -8.08 20.19
CA ASN A 477 23.23 -6.90 20.92
C ASN A 477 22.01 -6.01 21.25
N PRO A 478 21.53 -5.96 22.50
CA PRO A 478 22.12 -6.52 23.73
C PRO A 478 22.14 -8.05 23.78
N SER A 479 23.18 -8.61 24.41
CA SER A 479 23.33 -10.05 24.60
C SER A 479 23.02 -10.46 26.04
N LYS A 480 22.17 -11.50 26.18
CA LYS A 480 21.88 -12.18 27.46
C LYS A 480 22.70 -13.48 27.66
N GLY A 481 23.48 -13.87 26.68
CA GLY A 481 24.21 -15.13 26.67
C GLY A 481 25.37 -15.16 25.71
N LYS A 482 25.31 -16.04 24.71
CA LYS A 482 26.34 -16.16 23.69
C LYS A 482 26.37 -14.92 22.79
N VAL A 483 27.57 -14.41 22.50
CA VAL A 483 27.84 -13.35 21.52
C VAL A 483 28.54 -13.99 20.32
N ASN A 484 28.05 -13.73 19.14
CA ASN A 484 28.68 -14.14 17.89
C ASN A 484 29.31 -12.91 17.21
N VAL A 485 30.42 -13.12 16.51
CA VAL A 485 31.10 -12.09 15.73
C VAL A 485 31.31 -12.64 14.32
N ILE A 486 30.68 -11.99 13.34
CA ILE A 486 30.81 -12.39 11.93
C ILE A 486 31.58 -11.31 11.18
N LEU A 487 32.52 -11.75 10.33
CA LEU A 487 33.23 -10.90 9.38
C LEU A 487 32.58 -11.01 7.99
N LYS A 488 32.60 -9.91 7.26
CA LYS A 488 32.21 -9.89 5.86
C LYS A 488 33.11 -10.85 5.06
N GLU A 489 32.52 -11.60 4.14
CA GLU A 489 33.25 -12.54 3.29
C GLU A 489 34.38 -11.85 2.53
N GLY A 490 35.57 -12.46 2.54
CA GLY A 490 36.77 -11.92 1.91
C GLY A 490 37.53 -10.84 2.70
N VAL A 491 37.09 -10.51 3.93
CA VAL A 491 37.80 -9.56 4.80
C VAL A 491 38.86 -10.28 5.64
N ALA A 492 40.13 -9.98 5.38
CA ALA A 492 41.23 -10.39 6.26
C ALA A 492 41.39 -9.37 7.39
N VAL A 493 41.34 -9.83 8.64
CA VAL A 493 41.50 -8.99 9.82
C VAL A 493 42.97 -8.86 10.18
N ASP A 494 43.46 -7.61 10.28
CA ASP A 494 44.81 -7.31 10.76
C ASP A 494 44.85 -7.35 12.27
N VAL A 495 43.85 -6.74 12.94
CA VAL A 495 43.72 -6.74 14.39
C VAL A 495 42.27 -6.53 14.83
N VAL A 496 41.86 -7.25 15.88
CA VAL A 496 40.63 -6.99 16.60
C VAL A 496 40.95 -6.64 18.06
N THR A 497 40.36 -5.57 18.56
CA THR A 497 40.56 -5.11 19.94
C THR A 497 39.22 -4.97 20.66
N LEU A 498 39.11 -5.53 21.84
CA LEU A 498 37.99 -5.37 22.76
C LEU A 498 38.36 -4.44 23.89
N TYR A 499 37.52 -3.43 24.14
CA TYR A 499 37.67 -2.48 25.23
C TYR A 499 36.49 -2.59 26.20
N ASP A 500 36.74 -2.34 27.47
CA ASP A 500 35.70 -2.02 28.43
C ASP A 500 35.25 -0.56 28.32
N ILE A 501 34.24 -0.17 29.12
CA ILE A 501 33.71 1.20 29.13
C ILE A 501 34.75 2.28 29.54
N ALA A 502 35.79 1.88 30.24
CA ALA A 502 36.90 2.78 30.65
C ALA A 502 38.00 2.87 29.59
N GLY A 503 37.86 2.16 28.45
CA GLY A 503 38.87 2.11 27.40
C GLY A 503 40.03 1.14 27.67
N LYS A 504 39.94 0.31 28.70
CA LYS A 504 40.95 -0.72 29.00
C LYS A 504 40.82 -1.83 27.97
N VAL A 505 41.95 -2.25 27.39
CA VAL A 505 42.02 -3.38 26.49
C VAL A 505 41.81 -4.69 27.22
N LEU A 506 40.78 -5.45 26.84
CA LEU A 506 40.48 -6.77 27.38
C LEU A 506 40.97 -7.89 26.45
N TYR A 507 41.04 -7.62 25.15
CA TYR A 507 41.55 -8.54 24.14
C TYR A 507 42.16 -7.76 22.98
N ASN A 508 43.25 -8.29 22.40
CA ASN A 508 43.88 -7.74 21.21
C ASN A 508 44.61 -8.85 20.45
N SER A 509 44.10 -9.22 19.29
CA SER A 509 44.64 -10.31 18.44
C SER A 509 44.07 -10.20 17.02
N ASN A 510 44.57 -10.99 16.10
CA ASN A 510 43.95 -11.19 14.78
C ASN A 510 43.05 -12.45 14.73
N ASN A 511 42.90 -13.16 15.85
CA ASN A 511 42.11 -14.40 15.92
C ASN A 511 40.69 -14.12 16.44
N ILE A 512 39.73 -14.09 15.54
CA ILE A 512 38.33 -13.79 15.87
C ILE A 512 37.65 -14.93 16.66
N ASN A 513 38.07 -16.17 16.46
CA ASN A 513 37.50 -17.32 17.20
C ASN A 513 37.86 -17.27 18.69
N GLU A 514 39.07 -16.77 19.02
CA GLU A 514 39.46 -16.51 20.40
C GLU A 514 38.67 -15.36 21.02
N LEU A 515 38.36 -14.31 20.22
CA LEU A 515 37.52 -13.19 20.66
C LEU A 515 36.16 -13.69 21.14
N GLU A 516 35.47 -14.56 20.40
CA GLU A 516 34.17 -15.13 20.80
C GLU A 516 34.26 -15.81 22.17
N THR A 517 35.37 -16.51 22.44
CA THR A 517 35.58 -17.15 23.74
C THR A 517 35.71 -16.13 24.87
N VAL A 518 36.31 -14.98 24.61
CA VAL A 518 36.43 -13.87 25.57
C VAL A 518 35.07 -13.19 25.78
N LEU A 519 34.36 -12.88 24.70
CA LEU A 519 33.04 -12.24 24.74
C LEU A 519 32.01 -13.06 25.54
N ASN A 520 32.07 -14.38 25.43
CA ASN A 520 31.18 -15.29 26.14
C ASN A 520 31.46 -15.40 27.67
N LYS A 521 32.54 -14.78 28.15
CA LYS A 521 32.92 -14.71 29.57
C LYS A 521 32.77 -13.31 30.19
N LEU A 522 32.34 -12.31 29.42
CA LEU A 522 32.17 -10.94 29.90
C LEU A 522 31.03 -10.87 30.93
N ASP A 523 31.21 -10.02 31.92
CA ASP A 523 30.16 -9.62 32.85
C ASP A 523 29.15 -8.66 32.18
N SER A 524 28.01 -8.41 32.86
CA SER A 524 27.05 -7.39 32.39
C SER A 524 27.74 -6.03 32.30
N GLY A 525 27.65 -5.38 31.16
CA GLY A 525 28.33 -4.13 30.91
C GLY A 525 28.27 -3.67 29.46
N VAL A 526 28.94 -2.55 29.19
CA VAL A 526 29.08 -1.96 27.84
C VAL A 526 30.53 -2.11 27.42
N TYR A 527 30.72 -2.65 26.22
CA TYR A 527 32.02 -2.93 25.63
C TYR A 527 32.11 -2.33 24.24
N THR A 528 33.33 -2.16 23.74
CA THR A 528 33.61 -1.68 22.38
C THR A 528 34.53 -2.65 21.68
N ILE A 529 34.11 -3.14 20.51
CA ILE A 529 34.91 -3.99 19.63
C ILE A 529 35.38 -3.14 18.46
N LYS A 530 36.70 -3.06 18.25
CA LYS A 530 37.31 -2.40 17.09
C LYS A 530 37.98 -3.44 16.21
N VAL A 531 37.62 -3.47 14.95
CA VAL A 531 38.24 -4.33 13.93
C VAL A 531 38.98 -3.46 12.93
N VAL A 532 40.20 -3.84 12.61
CA VAL A 532 41.06 -3.19 11.60
C VAL A 532 41.38 -4.22 10.51
N SER A 533 41.24 -3.84 9.27
CA SER A 533 41.58 -4.63 8.08
C SER A 533 42.21 -3.75 7.02
N ALA A 534 42.76 -4.34 5.97
CA ALA A 534 43.27 -3.62 4.81
C ALA A 534 42.23 -2.67 4.17
N ASN A 535 40.92 -2.94 4.35
CA ASN A 535 39.82 -2.17 3.79
C ASN A 535 39.32 -1.04 4.72
N GLY A 536 39.96 -0.84 5.88
CA GLY A 536 39.61 0.19 6.84
C GLY A 536 39.42 -0.34 8.27
N SER A 537 38.89 0.49 9.16
CA SER A 537 38.59 0.11 10.54
C SER A 537 37.14 0.37 10.89
N GLN A 538 36.52 -0.55 11.65
CA GLN A 538 35.16 -0.41 12.16
C GLN A 538 35.11 -0.63 13.67
N THR A 539 34.20 0.08 14.32
CA THR A 539 34.00 -0.01 15.76
C THR A 539 32.52 -0.33 16.04
N LYS A 540 32.27 -1.34 16.85
CA LYS A 540 30.92 -1.76 17.28
C LYS A 540 30.81 -1.68 18.81
N LYS A 541 29.71 -1.15 19.29
CA LYS A 541 29.31 -1.19 20.70
C LYS A 541 28.65 -2.53 20.99
N LEU A 542 28.98 -3.18 22.09
CA LEU A 542 28.35 -4.39 22.60
C LEU A 542 27.78 -4.11 23.99
N VAL A 543 26.53 -4.48 24.21
CA VAL A 543 25.86 -4.44 25.51
C VAL A 543 25.64 -5.89 25.97
N VAL A 544 26.16 -6.25 27.14
CA VAL A 544 25.96 -7.57 27.77
C VAL A 544 25.08 -7.38 29.01
N THR A 545 24.02 -8.18 29.11
CA THR A 545 23.01 -8.13 30.20
C THR A 545 22.77 -9.55 30.73
N ARG A 546 23.74 -10.12 31.42
CA ARG A 546 23.63 -11.47 32.04
C ARG A 546 22.95 -11.40 33.37
#